data_1f66f7c0bdb716b8a254358a3be59cc8
#
_entry.id   1f66f7c0bdb716b8a254358a3be59cc8
#
_cell.length_a   1.000
_cell.length_b   1.000
_cell.length_c   1.000
_cell.angle_alpha   90.00
_cell.angle_beta   90.00
_cell.angle_gamma   90.00
#
_symmetry.space_group_name_H-M   'P 1'
#
loop_
_entity.id
_entity.type
_entity.pdbx_description
1 polymer ?
#
loop_
_entity_poly.entity_id
_entity_poly.type
_entity_poly.pdbx_seq_one_letter_code
_entity_poly.pdbx_strand_id
1 'polypeptide(L)'
;AKQDADFIRPSPSGFGADGGSFGGIARRSRDVLLLCEAAGFDPILVETVGVGQSETAVAEMTDLFMLLLMPSAGDDLQGIKRGVMELADLILINKADGALEAAAGRTAADYAHALRLMQPRHRAWNAEVLRCSALTGAGIAEICAKVETFGEALRGSGELAAQRRSQAVLWFNRELGLALMDRLAGDADLAQRLKTLERKVAEGAMTPSAAARRILA
;
A
#
# COMPACT_ATOMS: atom_id res chain seq x y z
N ALA A 1 5.76 26.03 -17.22
CA ALA A 1 6.26 24.84 -17.89
C ALA A 1 5.85 23.64 -17.01
N LYS A 2 4.89 22.83 -17.45
CA LYS A 2 4.60 21.54 -16.82
C LYS A 2 5.81 20.66 -17.11
N GLN A 3 6.56 20.29 -16.06
CA GLN A 3 7.52 19.21 -16.14
C GLN A 3 6.72 17.92 -16.32
N ASP A 4 7.08 17.14 -17.34
CA ASP A 4 6.54 15.80 -17.54
C ASP A 4 6.84 14.98 -16.29
N ALA A 5 5.82 14.31 -15.76
CA ALA A 5 5.99 13.45 -14.59
C ALA A 5 6.86 12.25 -14.99
N ASP A 6 8.08 12.20 -14.46
CA ASP A 6 8.96 11.05 -14.64
C ASP A 6 8.43 9.88 -13.82
N PHE A 7 7.98 8.82 -14.49
CA PHE A 7 7.48 7.61 -13.88
C PHE A 7 8.65 6.69 -13.49
N ILE A 8 8.87 6.49 -12.20
CA ILE A 8 9.73 5.42 -11.71
C ILE A 8 8.87 4.17 -11.55
N ARG A 9 9.00 3.20 -12.46
CA ARG A 9 8.37 1.89 -12.34
C ARG A 9 9.29 0.96 -11.55
N PRO A 10 8.83 0.37 -10.43
CA PRO A 10 9.56 -0.75 -9.85
C PRO A 10 9.63 -1.88 -10.87
N SER A 11 10.81 -2.45 -11.08
CA SER A 11 10.97 -3.58 -11.98
C SER A 11 10.12 -4.76 -11.52
N PRO A 12 9.35 -5.42 -12.42
CA PRO A 12 8.58 -6.61 -12.07
C PRO A 12 9.43 -7.76 -11.50
N SER A 13 10.71 -7.81 -11.82
CA SER A 13 11.67 -8.78 -11.28
C SER A 13 12.00 -8.57 -9.79
N GLY A 14 11.55 -7.48 -9.17
CA GLY A 14 11.68 -7.23 -7.74
C GLY A 14 10.55 -7.82 -6.89
N PHE A 15 9.45 -8.28 -7.49
CA PHE A 15 8.32 -8.88 -6.79
C PHE A 15 8.43 -10.41 -6.80
N GLY A 16 9.30 -10.96 -5.91
CA GLY A 16 9.14 -12.31 -5.42
C GLY A 16 9.47 -13.45 -6.36
N ALA A 17 10.75 -13.72 -6.58
CA ALA A 17 11.22 -15.07 -6.93
C ALA A 17 11.89 -15.80 -5.75
N ASP A 18 12.20 -15.10 -4.67
CA ASP A 18 12.87 -15.71 -3.50
C ASP A 18 11.87 -15.74 -2.33
N GLY A 19 11.28 -16.91 -2.10
CA GLY A 19 10.30 -17.17 -1.07
C GLY A 19 10.85 -16.97 0.33
N GLY A 20 10.89 -15.76 0.84
CA GLY A 20 11.34 -15.58 2.20
C GLY A 20 11.52 -14.19 2.76
N SER A 21 11.06 -13.11 2.17
CA SER A 21 11.07 -11.86 2.92
C SER A 21 10.05 -10.84 2.43
N PHE A 22 8.91 -10.77 3.11
CA PHE A 22 7.92 -9.70 2.99
C PHE A 22 8.51 -8.30 3.26
N GLY A 23 9.73 -8.21 3.83
CA GLY A 23 10.37 -6.96 4.20
C GLY A 23 11.18 -6.30 3.09
N GLY A 24 11.81 -7.07 2.21
CA GLY A 24 12.84 -6.52 1.32
C GLY A 24 12.33 -5.58 0.23
N ILE A 25 11.16 -5.84 -0.34
CA ILE A 25 10.62 -5.04 -1.45
C ILE A 25 10.01 -3.73 -0.92
N ALA A 26 9.21 -3.82 0.13
CA ALA A 26 8.62 -2.66 0.76
C ALA A 26 9.70 -1.69 1.30
N ARG A 27 10.81 -2.23 1.83
CA ARG A 27 11.97 -1.46 2.29
C ARG A 27 12.58 -0.64 1.16
N ARG A 28 12.97 -1.28 0.06
CA ARG A 28 13.60 -0.60 -1.09
C ARG A 28 12.68 0.44 -1.72
N SER A 29 11.38 0.15 -1.84
CA SER A 29 10.39 1.10 -2.38
C SER A 29 10.29 2.34 -1.50
N ARG A 30 10.33 2.20 -0.18
CA ARG A 30 10.31 3.33 0.73
C ARG A 30 11.59 4.18 0.63
N ASP A 31 12.75 3.56 0.57
CA ASP A 31 14.02 4.28 0.40
C ASP A 31 14.02 5.10 -0.90
N VAL A 32 13.54 4.49 -2.00
CA VAL A 32 13.40 5.18 -3.29
C VAL A 32 12.39 6.34 -3.19
N LEU A 33 11.26 6.14 -2.51
CA LEU A 33 10.27 7.19 -2.29
C LEU A 33 10.86 8.39 -1.54
N LEU A 34 11.59 8.14 -0.45
CA LEU A 34 12.27 9.19 0.31
C LEU A 34 13.35 9.92 -0.51
N LEU A 35 14.08 9.21 -1.36
CA LEU A 35 15.05 9.80 -2.28
C LEU A 35 14.37 10.69 -3.33
N CYS A 36 13.24 10.26 -3.89
CA CYS A 36 12.46 11.06 -4.82
C CYS A 36 11.92 12.33 -4.14
N GLU A 37 11.39 12.21 -2.92
CA GLU A 37 10.91 13.37 -2.15
C GLU A 37 12.05 14.35 -1.86
N ALA A 38 13.22 13.84 -1.43
CA ALA A 38 14.41 14.65 -1.18
C ALA A 38 14.96 15.32 -2.45
N ALA A 39 14.76 14.70 -3.61
CA ALA A 39 15.11 15.27 -4.92
C ALA A 39 14.10 16.31 -5.43
N GLY A 40 12.98 16.52 -4.72
CA GLY A 40 11.97 17.53 -5.03
C GLY A 40 10.90 17.07 -6.02
N PHE A 41 10.73 15.76 -6.23
CA PHE A 41 9.61 15.25 -7.01
C PHE A 41 8.30 15.37 -6.22
N ASP A 42 7.27 15.93 -6.85
CA ASP A 42 5.93 16.10 -6.29
C ASP A 42 4.90 16.21 -7.44
N PRO A 43 3.94 15.31 -7.56
CA PRO A 43 3.70 14.11 -6.72
C PRO A 43 4.58 12.89 -7.09
N ILE A 44 4.70 11.95 -6.15
CA ILE A 44 5.33 10.65 -6.37
C ILE A 44 4.24 9.57 -6.44
N LEU A 45 4.18 8.82 -7.54
CA LEU A 45 3.22 7.75 -7.74
C LEU A 45 3.87 6.38 -7.48
N VAL A 46 3.25 5.59 -6.62
CA VAL A 46 3.65 4.21 -6.32
C VAL A 46 2.61 3.27 -6.94
N GLU A 47 3.00 2.53 -7.98
CA GLU A 47 2.13 1.57 -8.65
C GLU A 47 2.40 0.15 -8.15
N THR A 48 1.33 -0.63 -7.94
CA THR A 48 1.40 -2.06 -7.65
C THR A 48 0.83 -2.87 -8.80
N VAL A 49 1.35 -4.09 -8.97
CA VAL A 49 0.91 -5.01 -10.04
C VAL A 49 -0.38 -5.80 -9.69
N GLY A 50 -1.02 -5.49 -8.57
CA GLY A 50 -2.30 -6.09 -8.19
C GLY A 50 -2.21 -7.55 -7.73
N VAL A 51 -1.01 -8.05 -7.37
CA VAL A 51 -0.81 -9.42 -6.85
C VAL A 51 -0.16 -9.40 -5.48
N GLY A 52 -0.64 -10.25 -4.57
CA GLY A 52 0.08 -10.61 -3.35
C GLY A 52 -0.09 -9.70 -2.13
N GLN A 53 -1.26 -9.16 -1.83
CA GLN A 53 -1.55 -8.37 -0.60
C GLN A 53 -0.59 -7.16 -0.39
N SER A 54 -0.06 -6.59 -1.48
CA SER A 54 0.79 -5.40 -1.46
C SER A 54 0.03 -4.10 -1.17
N GLU A 55 -1.30 -4.14 -1.24
CA GLU A 55 -2.19 -2.98 -1.09
C GLU A 55 -2.04 -2.34 0.29
N THR A 56 -1.99 -3.17 1.35
CA THR A 56 -1.79 -2.67 2.71
C THR A 56 -0.42 -2.00 2.87
N ALA A 57 0.63 -2.61 2.31
CA ALA A 57 1.98 -2.04 2.39
C ALA A 57 2.08 -0.70 1.67
N VAL A 58 1.39 -0.53 0.53
CA VAL A 58 1.33 0.76 -0.18
C VAL A 58 0.56 1.80 0.62
N ALA A 59 -0.61 1.47 1.17
CA ALA A 59 -1.38 2.39 2.02
C ALA A 59 -0.62 2.84 3.28
N GLU A 60 0.33 2.01 3.75
CA GLU A 60 1.19 2.33 4.90
C GLU A 60 2.41 3.19 4.55
N MET A 61 2.72 3.41 3.26
CA MET A 61 3.88 4.20 2.84
C MET A 61 3.52 5.45 2.03
N THR A 62 2.27 5.61 1.62
CA THR A 62 1.80 6.74 0.81
C THR A 62 0.89 7.65 1.62
N ASP A 63 0.80 8.92 1.23
CA ASP A 63 -0.09 9.89 1.85
C ASP A 63 -1.53 9.66 1.44
N LEU A 64 -1.76 9.25 0.18
CA LEU A 64 -3.05 8.96 -0.40
C LEU A 64 -3.03 7.57 -1.05
N PHE A 65 -4.07 6.79 -0.84
CA PHE A 65 -4.25 5.47 -1.47
C PHE A 65 -5.41 5.51 -2.47
N MET A 66 -5.08 5.34 -3.75
CA MET A 66 -6.05 5.23 -4.84
C MET A 66 -6.27 3.78 -5.26
N LEU A 67 -7.51 3.33 -5.23
CA LEU A 67 -7.91 2.02 -5.71
C LEU A 67 -8.45 2.13 -7.14
N LEU A 68 -7.73 1.54 -8.11
CA LEU A 68 -8.16 1.51 -9.50
C LEU A 68 -8.95 0.24 -9.78
N LEU A 69 -10.15 0.42 -10.31
CA LEU A 69 -11.08 -0.64 -10.66
C LEU A 69 -11.51 -0.55 -12.13
N MET A 70 -11.96 -1.68 -12.65
CA MET A 70 -12.58 -1.72 -13.96
C MET A 70 -14.11 -1.80 -13.82
N PRO A 71 -14.89 -1.35 -14.83
CA PRO A 71 -16.31 -1.56 -14.87
C PRO A 71 -16.63 -3.05 -14.80
N SER A 72 -17.51 -3.43 -13.90
CA SER A 72 -17.92 -4.81 -13.73
C SER A 72 -19.24 -5.08 -14.44
N ALA A 73 -19.37 -6.24 -15.06
CA ALA A 73 -20.60 -6.68 -15.72
C ALA A 73 -21.57 -7.44 -14.79
N GLY A 74 -21.26 -7.56 -13.50
CA GLY A 74 -22.04 -8.35 -12.55
C GLY A 74 -21.46 -8.33 -11.14
N ASP A 75 -21.72 -9.32 -10.34
CA ASP A 75 -21.55 -9.51 -8.89
C ASP A 75 -20.11 -9.35 -8.30
N ASP A 76 -19.24 -8.58 -8.95
CA ASP A 76 -17.80 -8.46 -8.63
C ASP A 76 -17.49 -7.58 -7.40
N LEU A 77 -18.48 -6.98 -6.74
CA LEU A 77 -18.29 -6.42 -5.38
C LEU A 77 -17.75 -7.49 -4.41
N GLN A 78 -18.00 -8.78 -4.70
CA GLN A 78 -17.46 -9.89 -3.92
C GLN A 78 -15.98 -10.19 -4.20
N GLY A 79 -15.42 -9.73 -5.33
CA GLY A 79 -14.02 -9.95 -5.71
C GLY A 79 -13.03 -9.04 -4.98
N ILE A 80 -13.48 -7.87 -4.51
CA ILE A 80 -12.62 -6.93 -3.79
C ILE A 80 -12.77 -7.15 -2.29
N LYS A 81 -11.68 -7.53 -1.66
CA LYS A 81 -11.66 -7.71 -0.20
C LYS A 81 -12.07 -6.40 0.47
N ARG A 82 -13.10 -6.44 1.32
CA ARG A 82 -13.59 -5.29 2.10
C ARG A 82 -12.47 -4.47 2.72
N GLY A 83 -11.42 -5.13 3.23
CA GLY A 83 -10.27 -4.49 3.83
C GLY A 83 -9.49 -3.55 2.90
N VAL A 84 -9.48 -3.79 1.59
CA VAL A 84 -8.81 -2.90 0.63
C VAL A 84 -9.64 -1.63 0.40
N MET A 85 -10.96 -1.75 0.37
CA MET A 85 -11.85 -0.59 0.27
C MET A 85 -11.74 0.33 1.50
N GLU A 86 -11.56 -0.23 2.68
CA GLU A 86 -11.40 0.52 3.93
C GLU A 86 -10.10 1.35 3.95
N LEU A 87 -9.12 1.00 3.12
CA LEU A 87 -7.86 1.74 2.96
C LEU A 87 -7.95 2.86 1.92
N ALA A 88 -8.94 2.81 1.00
CA ALA A 88 -9.01 3.71 -0.13
C ALA A 88 -9.45 5.12 0.28
N ASP A 89 -8.70 6.11 -0.16
CA ASP A 89 -9.04 7.52 -0.05
C ASP A 89 -9.78 8.00 -1.31
N LEU A 90 -9.46 7.38 -2.47
CA LEU A 90 -10.17 7.55 -3.74
C LEU A 90 -10.36 6.18 -4.41
N ILE A 91 -11.53 5.92 -4.96
CA ILE A 91 -11.81 4.77 -5.82
C ILE A 91 -12.04 5.28 -7.24
N LEU A 92 -11.25 4.79 -8.18
CA LEU A 92 -11.30 5.21 -9.57
C LEU A 92 -11.82 4.08 -10.45
N ILE A 93 -12.97 4.27 -11.08
CA ILE A 93 -13.51 3.35 -12.08
C ILE A 93 -12.95 3.77 -13.44
N ASN A 94 -11.89 3.07 -13.86
CA ASN A 94 -11.23 3.34 -15.14
C ASN A 94 -11.99 2.68 -16.31
N LYS A 95 -11.63 3.02 -17.56
CA LYS A 95 -12.29 2.59 -18.79
C LYS A 95 -13.76 3.00 -18.84
N ALA A 96 -14.10 4.16 -18.27
CA ALA A 96 -15.45 4.71 -18.29
C ALA A 96 -15.75 5.42 -19.62
N ASP A 97 -15.54 4.71 -20.73
CA ASP A 97 -15.77 5.21 -22.09
C ASP A 97 -16.40 4.15 -22.98
N GLY A 98 -16.93 4.60 -24.14
CA GLY A 98 -17.50 3.72 -25.15
C GLY A 98 -18.57 2.76 -24.62
N ALA A 99 -18.45 1.49 -24.94
CA ALA A 99 -19.41 0.46 -24.53
C ALA A 99 -19.43 0.21 -23.01
N LEU A 100 -18.38 0.61 -22.29
CA LEU A 100 -18.26 0.39 -20.84
C LEU A 100 -18.79 1.55 -19.99
N GLU A 101 -19.14 2.69 -20.58
CA GLU A 101 -19.57 3.89 -19.85
C GLU A 101 -20.75 3.61 -18.91
N ALA A 102 -21.80 2.93 -19.40
CA ALA A 102 -22.97 2.59 -18.59
C ALA A 102 -22.64 1.61 -17.45
N ALA A 103 -21.73 0.65 -17.69
CA ALA A 103 -21.26 -0.29 -16.68
C ALA A 103 -20.42 0.46 -15.62
N ALA A 104 -19.54 1.37 -16.04
CA ALA A 104 -18.75 2.20 -15.15
C ALA A 104 -19.63 3.08 -14.24
N GLY A 105 -20.72 3.61 -14.77
CA GLY A 105 -21.70 4.36 -13.99
C GLY A 105 -22.35 3.53 -12.89
N ARG A 106 -22.79 2.30 -13.20
CA ARG A 106 -23.36 1.38 -12.21
C ARG A 106 -22.33 0.98 -11.15
N THR A 107 -21.16 0.54 -11.59
CA THR A 107 -20.06 0.18 -10.67
C THR A 107 -19.71 1.34 -9.73
N ALA A 108 -19.62 2.57 -10.25
CA ALA A 108 -19.34 3.74 -9.41
C ALA A 108 -20.44 3.99 -8.37
N ALA A 109 -21.71 3.82 -8.74
CA ALA A 109 -22.84 3.98 -7.81
C ALA A 109 -22.82 2.91 -6.69
N ASP A 110 -22.51 1.65 -7.05
CA ASP A 110 -22.42 0.54 -6.09
C ASP A 110 -21.29 0.76 -5.07
N TYR A 111 -20.10 1.16 -5.53
CA TYR A 111 -18.99 1.48 -4.64
C TYR A 111 -19.26 2.73 -3.79
N ALA A 112 -19.88 3.77 -4.34
CA ALA A 112 -20.27 4.94 -3.57
C ALA A 112 -21.32 4.59 -2.50
N HIS A 113 -22.23 3.67 -2.77
CA HIS A 113 -23.15 3.16 -1.76
C HIS A 113 -22.41 2.39 -0.66
N ALA A 114 -21.50 1.49 -1.03
CA ALA A 114 -20.70 0.72 -0.07
C ALA A 114 -19.85 1.62 0.86
N LEU A 115 -19.20 2.65 0.31
CA LEU A 115 -18.39 3.60 1.09
C LEU A 115 -19.22 4.34 2.15
N ARG A 116 -20.49 4.65 1.90
CA ARG A 116 -21.37 5.31 2.90
C ARG A 116 -21.63 4.44 4.13
N LEU A 117 -21.46 3.14 4.03
CA LEU A 117 -21.64 2.19 5.12
C LEU A 117 -20.33 1.93 5.90
N MET A 118 -19.22 2.49 5.43
CA MET A 118 -17.90 2.34 6.05
C MET A 118 -17.58 3.57 6.89
N GLN A 119 -16.71 3.38 7.88
CA GLN A 119 -16.17 4.52 8.61
C GLN A 119 -15.05 5.18 7.79
N PRO A 120 -15.02 6.51 7.68
CA PRO A 120 -13.96 7.20 6.97
C PRO A 120 -12.62 6.97 7.67
N ARG A 121 -11.57 6.77 6.87
CA ARG A 121 -10.19 6.62 7.35
C ARG A 121 -9.66 7.91 7.99
N HIS A 122 -10.09 9.06 7.47
CA HIS A 122 -9.70 10.40 7.91
C HIS A 122 -10.92 11.16 8.40
N ARG A 123 -10.72 12.04 9.38
CA ARG A 123 -11.79 12.93 9.87
C ARG A 123 -12.03 14.08 8.91
N ALA A 124 -10.97 14.55 8.26
CA ALA A 124 -11.02 15.67 7.32
C ALA A 124 -11.37 15.25 5.89
N TRP A 125 -11.51 13.95 5.60
CA TRP A 125 -11.76 13.44 4.26
C TRP A 125 -12.68 12.23 4.26
N ASN A 126 -13.67 12.25 3.37
CA ASN A 126 -14.49 11.09 3.06
C ASN A 126 -14.03 10.50 1.72
N ALA A 127 -13.83 9.19 1.67
CA ALA A 127 -13.47 8.51 0.42
C ALA A 127 -14.54 8.77 -0.67
N GLU A 128 -14.05 9.04 -1.89
CA GLU A 128 -14.91 9.35 -3.03
C GLU A 128 -14.69 8.33 -4.16
N VAL A 129 -15.73 8.15 -4.99
CA VAL A 129 -15.67 7.31 -6.20
C VAL A 129 -15.74 8.21 -7.42
N LEU A 130 -14.75 8.11 -8.29
CA LEU A 130 -14.66 8.87 -9.53
C LEU A 130 -14.62 7.93 -10.73
N ARG A 131 -15.07 8.40 -11.88
CA ARG A 131 -14.96 7.68 -13.15
C ARG A 131 -13.89 8.33 -14.01
N CYS A 132 -13.12 7.54 -14.71
CA CYS A 132 -12.13 8.06 -15.65
C CYS A 132 -11.94 7.13 -16.84
N SER A 133 -11.32 7.67 -17.87
CA SER A 133 -10.82 6.92 -19.00
C SER A 133 -9.37 7.30 -19.27
N ALA A 134 -8.46 6.38 -19.07
CA ALA A 134 -7.07 6.58 -19.45
C ALA A 134 -6.88 6.70 -20.98
N LEU A 135 -7.84 6.18 -21.77
CA LEU A 135 -7.80 6.24 -23.23
C LEU A 135 -8.15 7.65 -23.75
N THR A 136 -9.21 8.24 -23.20
CA THR A 136 -9.73 9.54 -23.68
C THR A 136 -9.27 10.73 -22.85
N GLY A 137 -8.70 10.48 -21.67
CA GLY A 137 -8.35 11.52 -20.69
C GLY A 137 -9.54 12.05 -19.88
N ALA A 138 -10.76 11.53 -20.13
CA ALA A 138 -11.95 11.97 -19.40
C ALA A 138 -11.82 11.67 -17.90
N GLY A 139 -12.19 12.61 -17.03
CA GLY A 139 -12.13 12.49 -15.58
C GLY A 139 -10.73 12.69 -14.95
N ILE A 140 -9.65 12.71 -15.73
CA ILE A 140 -8.29 12.84 -15.18
C ILE A 140 -8.08 14.19 -14.48
N ALA A 141 -8.54 15.29 -15.07
CA ALA A 141 -8.43 16.60 -14.45
C ALA A 141 -9.19 16.69 -13.11
N GLU A 142 -10.35 16.03 -13.02
CA GLU A 142 -11.12 15.95 -11.78
C GLU A 142 -10.37 15.16 -10.70
N ILE A 143 -9.74 14.04 -11.08
CA ILE A 143 -8.91 13.24 -10.16
C ILE A 143 -7.75 14.08 -9.61
N CYS A 144 -7.03 14.82 -10.49
CA CYS A 144 -5.94 15.69 -10.04
C CYS A 144 -6.44 16.73 -9.04
N ALA A 145 -7.56 17.42 -9.33
CA ALA A 145 -8.15 18.39 -8.42
C ALA A 145 -8.55 17.75 -7.07
N LYS A 146 -9.05 16.51 -7.07
CA LYS A 146 -9.40 15.78 -5.84
C LYS A 146 -8.16 15.40 -5.02
N VAL A 147 -7.06 15.03 -5.67
CA VAL A 147 -5.78 14.76 -4.99
C VAL A 147 -5.27 16.03 -4.30
N GLU A 148 -5.34 17.17 -4.96
CA GLU A 148 -4.96 18.47 -4.38
C GLU A 148 -5.84 18.81 -3.17
N THR A 149 -7.17 18.70 -3.32
CA THR A 149 -8.16 18.96 -2.25
C THR A 149 -7.93 18.05 -1.05
N PHE A 150 -7.67 16.76 -1.29
CA PHE A 150 -7.31 15.81 -0.24
C PHE A 150 -6.06 16.27 0.54
N GLY A 151 -5.00 16.60 -0.20
CA GLY A 151 -3.77 17.09 0.40
C GLY A 151 -3.95 18.36 1.24
N GLU A 152 -4.75 19.30 0.76
CA GLU A 152 -5.09 20.53 1.50
C GLU A 152 -5.90 20.23 2.77
N ALA A 153 -6.91 19.39 2.68
CA ALA A 153 -7.74 19.00 3.82
C ALA A 153 -6.92 18.34 4.94
N LEU A 154 -6.05 17.39 4.58
CA LEU A 154 -5.23 16.68 5.56
C LEU A 154 -4.09 17.56 6.11
N ARG A 155 -3.53 18.46 5.32
CA ARG A 155 -2.56 19.45 5.82
C ARG A 155 -3.24 20.43 6.78
N GLY A 156 -4.39 20.96 6.41
CA GLY A 156 -5.15 21.93 7.21
C GLY A 156 -5.63 21.36 8.56
N SER A 157 -6.02 20.10 8.61
CA SER A 157 -6.42 19.39 9.85
C SER A 157 -5.22 18.89 10.69
N GLY A 158 -4.01 18.86 10.12
CA GLY A 158 -2.84 18.25 10.76
C GLY A 158 -2.80 16.72 10.66
N GLU A 159 -3.79 16.10 10.04
CA GLU A 159 -3.87 14.63 9.91
C GLU A 159 -2.74 14.07 9.05
N LEU A 160 -2.30 14.78 7.99
CA LEU A 160 -1.18 14.37 7.16
C LEU A 160 0.11 14.19 7.99
N ALA A 161 0.42 15.15 8.83
CA ALA A 161 1.59 15.08 9.69
C ALA A 161 1.48 13.97 10.74
N ALA A 162 0.28 13.72 11.26
CA ALA A 162 0.03 12.63 12.19
C ALA A 162 0.19 11.25 11.50
N GLN A 163 -0.35 11.10 10.29
CA GLN A 163 -0.21 9.90 9.47
C GLN A 163 1.26 9.59 9.18
N ARG A 164 2.02 10.56 8.68
CA ARG A 164 3.45 10.40 8.38
C ARG A 164 4.27 10.02 9.62
N ARG A 165 3.95 10.57 10.80
CA ARG A 165 4.59 10.15 12.07
C ARG A 165 4.28 8.69 12.40
N SER A 166 3.02 8.27 12.28
CA SER A 166 2.62 6.88 12.54
C SER A 166 3.29 5.91 11.56
N GLN A 167 3.35 6.27 10.29
CA GLN A 167 4.08 5.51 9.27
C GLN A 167 5.57 5.41 9.61
N ALA A 168 6.21 6.49 10.03
CA ALA A 168 7.63 6.48 10.41
C ALA A 168 7.92 5.53 11.57
N VAL A 169 7.06 5.50 12.60
CA VAL A 169 7.18 4.56 13.72
C VAL A 169 6.96 3.12 13.28
N LEU A 170 5.97 2.86 12.44
CA LEU A 170 5.72 1.53 11.88
C LEU A 170 6.94 1.00 11.12
N TRP A 171 7.51 1.85 10.26
CA TRP A 171 8.70 1.50 9.48
C TRP A 171 9.93 1.30 10.35
N PHE A 172 10.15 2.16 11.36
CA PHE A 172 11.22 1.97 12.33
C PHE A 172 11.15 0.59 12.99
N ASN A 173 9.98 0.17 13.45
CA ASN A 173 9.80 -1.15 14.06
C ASN A 173 10.07 -2.30 13.08
N ARG A 174 9.68 -2.16 11.81
CA ARG A 174 9.99 -3.14 10.76
C ARG A 174 11.48 -3.21 10.48
N GLU A 175 12.15 -2.07 10.32
CA GLU A 175 13.60 -2.01 10.09
C GLU A 175 14.38 -2.59 11.27
N LEU A 176 13.96 -2.30 12.51
CA LEU A 176 14.55 -2.87 13.70
C LEU A 176 14.44 -4.41 13.70
N GLY A 177 13.26 -4.94 13.35
CA GLY A 177 13.05 -6.39 13.22
C GLY A 177 13.98 -7.01 12.18
N LEU A 178 14.11 -6.42 11.00
CA LEU A 178 15.01 -6.88 9.94
C LEU A 178 16.47 -6.81 10.37
N ALA A 179 16.91 -5.71 10.96
CA ALA A 179 18.28 -5.54 11.42
C ALA A 179 18.65 -6.56 12.51
N LEU A 180 17.70 -6.91 13.39
CA LEU A 180 17.90 -7.98 14.38
C LEU A 180 18.04 -9.34 13.72
N MET A 181 17.22 -9.65 12.72
CA MET A 181 17.31 -10.91 11.97
C MET A 181 18.62 -11.00 11.18
N ASP A 182 19.03 -9.93 10.52
CA ASP A 182 20.30 -9.85 9.79
C ASP A 182 21.48 -10.08 10.75
N ARG A 183 21.43 -9.50 11.93
CA ARG A 183 22.47 -9.70 12.97
C ARG A 183 22.52 -11.16 13.46
N LEU A 184 21.36 -11.79 13.68
CA LEU A 184 21.27 -13.19 14.05
C LEU A 184 21.82 -14.13 12.96
N ALA A 185 21.55 -13.81 11.69
CA ALA A 185 22.04 -14.58 10.56
C ALA A 185 23.53 -14.37 10.27
N GLY A 186 24.05 -13.17 10.55
CA GLY A 186 25.45 -12.80 10.33
C GLY A 186 26.44 -13.33 11.39
N ASP A 187 25.96 -13.74 12.56
CA ASP A 187 26.75 -14.36 13.61
C ASP A 187 26.63 -15.88 13.50
N ALA A 188 27.75 -16.56 13.23
CA ALA A 188 27.76 -17.99 12.98
C ALA A 188 27.28 -18.83 14.20
N ASP A 189 27.58 -18.42 15.43
CA ASP A 189 27.13 -19.10 16.65
C ASP A 189 25.62 -18.89 16.86
N LEU A 190 25.14 -17.66 16.71
CA LEU A 190 23.70 -17.35 16.80
C LEU A 190 22.90 -18.05 15.70
N ALA A 191 23.39 -18.09 14.47
CA ALA A 191 22.76 -18.80 13.37
C ALA A 191 22.66 -20.29 13.64
N GLN A 192 23.69 -20.92 14.20
CA GLN A 192 23.67 -22.34 14.58
C GLN A 192 22.71 -22.61 15.76
N ARG A 193 22.69 -21.72 16.74
CA ARG A 193 21.73 -21.78 17.87
C ARG A 193 20.29 -21.65 17.37
N LEU A 194 20.05 -20.72 16.42
CA LEU A 194 18.73 -20.52 15.81
C LEU A 194 18.23 -21.80 15.13
N LYS A 195 19.04 -22.41 14.24
CA LYS A 195 18.70 -23.68 13.59
C LYS A 195 18.40 -24.79 14.57
N THR A 196 19.15 -24.85 15.69
CA THR A 196 18.92 -25.86 16.73
C THR A 196 17.58 -25.65 17.44
N LEU A 197 17.20 -24.39 17.69
CA LEU A 197 15.91 -24.05 18.31
C LEU A 197 14.74 -24.27 17.35
N GLU A 198 14.89 -23.93 16.07
CA GLU A 198 13.90 -24.23 15.02
C GLU A 198 13.58 -25.71 14.94
N ARG A 199 14.62 -26.58 14.96
CA ARG A 199 14.42 -28.00 14.97
C ARG A 199 13.64 -28.47 16.21
N LYS A 200 13.99 -27.97 17.41
CA LYS A 200 13.27 -28.33 18.65
C LYS A 200 11.81 -27.89 18.65
N VAL A 201 11.51 -26.76 18.01
CA VAL A 201 10.13 -26.29 17.82
C VAL A 201 9.40 -27.21 16.84
N ALA A 202 10.02 -27.55 15.71
CA ALA A 202 9.43 -28.44 14.71
C ALA A 202 9.14 -29.84 15.26
N GLU A 203 10.02 -30.36 16.15
CA GLU A 203 9.86 -31.66 16.86
C GLU A 203 8.87 -31.60 18.04
N GLY A 204 8.28 -30.40 18.34
CA GLY A 204 7.38 -30.23 19.50
C GLY A 204 8.07 -30.26 20.87
N ALA A 205 9.40 -30.30 20.89
CA ALA A 205 10.19 -30.34 22.13
C ALA A 205 10.27 -29.01 22.86
N MET A 206 9.88 -27.89 22.18
CA MET A 206 9.88 -26.55 22.75
C MET A 206 8.79 -25.71 22.10
N THR A 207 8.17 -24.79 22.87
CA THR A 207 7.21 -23.85 22.31
C THR A 207 7.92 -22.74 21.55
N PRO A 208 7.32 -22.16 20.46
CA PRO A 208 7.90 -21.05 19.72
C PRO A 208 8.29 -19.86 20.61
N SER A 209 7.44 -19.50 21.58
CA SER A 209 7.70 -18.41 22.52
C SER A 209 8.89 -18.67 23.44
N ALA A 210 9.10 -19.92 23.87
CA ALA A 210 10.25 -20.29 24.69
C ALA A 210 11.54 -20.25 23.86
N ALA A 211 11.51 -20.73 22.62
CA ALA A 211 12.63 -20.69 21.70
C ALA A 211 13.06 -19.25 21.38
N ALA A 212 12.10 -18.37 21.08
CA ALA A 212 12.37 -16.96 20.81
C ALA A 212 13.04 -16.25 22.01
N ARG A 213 12.55 -16.48 23.22
CA ARG A 213 13.21 -15.93 24.43
C ARG A 213 14.63 -16.45 24.62
N ARG A 214 14.88 -17.72 24.28
CA ARG A 214 16.17 -18.38 24.49
C ARG A 214 17.24 -17.94 23.50
N ILE A 215 16.88 -17.50 22.28
CA ILE A 215 17.84 -16.97 21.32
C ILE A 215 18.31 -15.55 21.69
N LEU A 216 17.44 -14.79 22.37
CA LEU A 216 17.70 -13.41 22.77
C LEU A 216 18.41 -13.27 24.13
N ALA A 217 18.51 -14.37 24.88
CA ALA A 217 19.25 -14.44 26.15
C ALA A 217 20.69 -14.83 25.92
#